data_5c124e42dc6c1638bf7c0ecdaa685162
#
_entry.id   5c124e42dc6c1638bf7c0ecdaa685162
#
_cell.length_a   1.000
_cell.length_b   1.000
_cell.length_c   1.000
_cell.angle_alpha   90.00
_cell.angle_beta   90.00
_cell.angle_gamma   90.00
#
_symmetry.space_group_name_H-M   'P 1'
#
loop_
_entity.id
_entity.type
_entity.pdbx_description
1 polymer ?
#
loop_
_entity_poly.entity_id
_entity_poly.type
_entity_poly.pdbx_seq_one_letter_code
_entity_poly.pdbx_strand_id
1 'polypeptide(L)'
;MAEYQKIPMQTPLVEMDGDEMTRILWKMIKDILILPYVDLKTEYYDLGLENRDRTDDRVTVESAMATKKYGVAVKCATITPNAARVEEYHLKEMWKSPNATIRAILDGTVFRTPIIVKGITPFIPSWKKPITIARHAYGDVYKNTEAAVPAGAKAELLITKADGSEEKHLIHDFKTSGIIQGMHNLDSSIESFARACFNFALDTKQDLWFATKDTISKKYDHRFKDIFQEIYDGEYQEKFQQAGIEYFYTLIDDAVARVVRSEGGYIWACKNYDGDVMSDMVATAFGSLAMMTSVLVSPDGTYEYEAAHGLSLIHISEPTRQEAIS
;
A
#
# COMPACT_ATOMS: atom_id res chain seq x y z
N MET A 1 8.99 28.08 -31.41
CA MET A 1 8.24 27.25 -30.48
C MET A 1 7.41 28.21 -29.66
N ALA A 2 6.10 28.01 -29.54
CA ALA A 2 5.28 28.89 -28.70
C ALA A 2 5.76 28.71 -27.23
N GLU A 3 6.14 29.80 -26.59
CA GLU A 3 6.46 29.82 -25.19
C GLU A 3 5.17 29.54 -24.42
N TYR A 4 4.99 28.32 -23.93
CA TYR A 4 3.88 28.00 -23.05
C TYR A 4 4.12 28.67 -21.69
N GLN A 5 3.16 29.44 -21.22
CA GLN A 5 3.20 29.96 -19.86
C GLN A 5 3.13 28.77 -18.88
N LYS A 6 4.17 28.60 -18.06
CA LYS A 6 4.20 27.52 -17.06
C LYS A 6 3.08 27.68 -16.03
N ILE A 7 2.54 26.56 -15.60
CA ILE A 7 1.54 26.50 -14.52
C ILE A 7 2.26 26.82 -13.20
N PRO A 8 1.88 27.90 -12.49
CA PRO A 8 2.52 28.24 -11.22
C PRO A 8 2.05 27.32 -10.11
N MET A 9 2.98 26.84 -9.30
CA MET A 9 2.66 26.09 -8.07
C MET A 9 2.63 27.03 -6.88
N GLN A 10 1.57 26.92 -6.07
CA GLN A 10 1.43 27.68 -4.83
C GLN A 10 2.07 26.95 -3.65
N THR A 11 1.82 25.64 -3.53
CA THR A 11 2.34 24.78 -2.47
C THR A 11 3.46 23.90 -3.04
N PRO A 12 4.58 23.73 -2.34
CA PRO A 12 5.65 22.84 -2.82
C PRO A 12 5.20 21.38 -2.81
N LEU A 13 5.69 20.61 -3.79
CA LEU A 13 5.60 19.17 -3.80
C LEU A 13 6.69 18.60 -2.89
N VAL A 14 6.34 17.73 -1.96
CA VAL A 14 7.34 16.95 -1.22
C VAL A 14 7.93 15.91 -2.17
N GLU A 15 9.21 16.04 -2.43
CA GLU A 15 9.97 15.18 -3.33
C GLU A 15 10.82 14.22 -2.52
N MET A 16 10.45 12.95 -2.50
CA MET A 16 11.18 11.88 -1.82
C MET A 16 11.97 11.08 -2.86
N ASP A 17 13.24 11.43 -3.03
CA ASP A 17 14.13 10.74 -3.95
C ASP A 17 14.48 9.34 -3.43
N GLY A 18 14.81 8.43 -4.33
CA GLY A 18 15.00 7.02 -4.01
C GLY A 18 16.42 6.51 -4.31
N ASP A 19 16.48 5.21 -4.54
CA ASP A 19 17.74 4.52 -4.82
C ASP A 19 17.94 4.23 -6.31
N GLU A 20 19.18 4.05 -6.71
CA GLU A 20 19.62 3.55 -8.01
C GLU A 20 18.91 4.20 -9.21
N MET A 21 18.37 3.39 -10.14
CA MET A 21 17.76 3.87 -11.37
C MET A 21 16.52 4.73 -11.17
N THR A 22 15.80 4.59 -10.05
CA THR A 22 14.55 5.35 -9.84
C THR A 22 14.82 6.83 -9.67
N ARG A 23 15.94 7.20 -9.08
CA ARG A 23 16.44 8.58 -8.99
C ARG A 23 16.69 9.18 -10.38
N ILE A 24 17.32 8.42 -11.26
CA ILE A 24 17.63 8.85 -12.63
C ILE A 24 16.34 9.00 -13.43
N LEU A 25 15.43 8.02 -13.35
CA LEU A 25 14.13 8.06 -14.04
C LEU A 25 13.28 9.24 -13.56
N TRP A 26 13.23 9.48 -12.26
CA TRP A 26 12.49 10.63 -11.72
C TRP A 26 13.07 11.97 -12.19
N LYS A 27 14.39 12.08 -12.23
CA LYS A 27 15.04 13.25 -12.80
C LYS A 27 14.65 13.46 -14.27
N MET A 28 14.64 12.40 -15.08
CA MET A 28 14.23 12.48 -16.49
C MET A 28 12.75 12.88 -16.63
N ILE A 29 11.85 12.34 -15.79
CA ILE A 29 10.44 12.72 -15.75
C ILE A 29 10.30 14.21 -15.45
N LYS A 30 11.00 14.71 -14.43
CA LYS A 30 10.98 16.14 -14.11
C LYS A 30 11.45 16.98 -15.29
N ASP A 31 12.61 16.67 -15.84
CA ASP A 31 13.25 17.50 -16.89
C ASP A 31 12.46 17.53 -18.20
N ILE A 32 11.85 16.40 -18.58
CA ILE A 32 11.20 16.25 -19.88
C ILE A 32 9.69 16.52 -19.82
N LEU A 33 9.02 16.05 -18.76
CA LEU A 33 7.55 16.03 -18.71
C LEU A 33 6.94 17.06 -17.76
N ILE A 34 7.67 17.56 -16.76
CA ILE A 34 7.12 18.45 -15.74
C ILE A 34 7.66 19.88 -15.87
N LEU A 35 8.95 20.06 -15.79
CA LEU A 35 9.59 21.38 -15.77
C LEU A 35 9.32 22.25 -17.02
N PRO A 36 9.10 21.70 -18.23
CA PRO A 36 8.70 22.51 -19.38
C PRO A 36 7.32 23.18 -19.21
N TYR A 37 6.43 22.60 -18.40
CA TYR A 37 5.03 23.02 -18.28
C TYR A 37 4.65 23.58 -16.92
N VAL A 38 5.41 23.27 -15.88
CA VAL A 38 5.11 23.61 -14.49
C VAL A 38 6.27 24.38 -13.88
N ASP A 39 5.97 25.46 -13.14
CA ASP A 39 6.94 26.14 -12.25
C ASP A 39 7.03 25.33 -10.95
N LEU A 40 7.75 24.19 -11.05
CA LEU A 40 7.83 23.19 -10.00
C LEU A 40 8.60 23.71 -8.79
N LYS A 41 7.94 23.75 -7.63
CA LYS A 41 8.57 23.98 -6.33
C LYS A 41 8.58 22.68 -5.55
N THR A 42 9.73 22.30 -5.02
CA THR A 42 9.86 21.06 -4.26
C THR A 42 10.44 21.30 -2.86
N GLU A 43 9.97 20.50 -1.91
CA GLU A 43 10.61 20.27 -0.62
C GLU A 43 11.31 18.91 -0.71
N TYR A 44 12.62 18.91 -0.85
CA TYR A 44 13.40 17.73 -1.26
C TYR A 44 13.90 16.93 -0.07
N TYR A 45 13.70 15.61 -0.12
CA TYR A 45 14.21 14.62 0.84
C TYR A 45 14.89 13.47 0.10
N ASP A 46 16.15 13.21 0.42
CA ASP A 46 16.90 12.08 -0.12
C ASP A 46 16.64 10.83 0.74
N LEU A 47 15.80 9.92 0.26
CA LEU A 47 15.51 8.63 0.90
C LEU A 47 16.40 7.49 0.39
N GLY A 48 17.49 7.80 -0.32
CA GLY A 48 18.51 6.82 -0.67
C GLY A 48 19.12 6.16 0.56
N LEU A 49 19.47 4.89 0.45
CA LEU A 49 19.87 4.03 1.57
C LEU A 49 21.07 4.61 2.34
N GLU A 50 22.07 5.17 1.64
CA GLU A 50 23.25 5.78 2.27
C GLU A 50 22.88 7.01 3.12
N ASN A 51 21.97 7.86 2.62
CA ASN A 51 21.54 9.05 3.36
C ASN A 51 20.64 8.67 4.54
N ARG A 52 19.83 7.65 4.40
CA ARG A 52 19.01 7.10 5.50
C ARG A 52 19.91 6.57 6.61
N ASP A 53 20.96 5.81 6.26
CA ASP A 53 21.93 5.30 7.23
C ASP A 53 22.68 6.46 7.93
N ARG A 54 23.10 7.47 7.17
CA ARG A 54 23.77 8.66 7.71
C ARG A 54 22.90 9.44 8.71
N THR A 55 21.58 9.50 8.46
CA THR A 55 20.62 10.26 9.27
C THR A 55 19.90 9.41 10.33
N ASP A 56 20.31 8.14 10.54
CA ASP A 56 19.64 7.19 11.41
C ASP A 56 18.13 7.09 11.09
N ASP A 57 17.83 7.01 9.79
CA ASP A 57 16.50 6.98 9.16
C ASP A 57 15.54 8.14 9.54
N ARG A 58 16.05 9.21 10.17
CA ARG A 58 15.22 10.37 10.53
C ARG A 58 14.64 11.08 9.30
N VAL A 59 15.37 11.09 8.18
CA VAL A 59 14.90 11.70 6.92
C VAL A 59 13.58 11.08 6.44
N THR A 60 13.34 9.79 6.68
CA THR A 60 12.08 9.12 6.35
C THR A 60 10.91 9.69 7.16
N VAL A 61 11.11 9.92 8.46
CA VAL A 61 10.10 10.52 9.33
C VAL A 61 9.85 11.99 8.95
N GLU A 62 10.91 12.75 8.72
CA GLU A 62 10.87 14.17 8.33
C GLU A 62 10.09 14.35 7.02
N SER A 63 10.33 13.49 6.01
CA SER A 63 9.62 13.54 4.74
C SER A 63 8.12 13.24 4.88
N ALA A 64 7.74 12.28 5.73
CA ALA A 64 6.34 11.97 6.01
C ALA A 64 5.63 13.14 6.74
N MET A 65 6.31 13.78 7.69
CA MET A 65 5.78 14.97 8.38
C MET A 65 5.65 16.16 7.43
N ALA A 66 6.60 16.35 6.52
CA ALA A 66 6.49 17.36 5.47
C ALA A 66 5.30 17.08 4.52
N THR A 67 5.05 15.80 4.19
CA THR A 67 3.90 15.40 3.38
C THR A 67 2.58 15.79 4.06
N LYS A 68 2.44 15.56 5.36
CA LYS A 68 1.28 16.04 6.12
C LYS A 68 1.15 17.57 6.07
N LYS A 69 2.26 18.28 6.16
CA LYS A 69 2.27 19.76 6.15
C LYS A 69 1.86 20.35 4.80
N TYR A 70 2.36 19.77 3.70
CA TYR A 70 2.16 20.32 2.36
C TYR A 70 1.03 19.63 1.57
N GLY A 71 0.56 18.49 2.03
CA GLY A 71 -0.61 17.79 1.50
C GLY A 71 -0.36 16.91 0.27
N VAL A 72 0.84 16.96 -0.34
CA VAL A 72 1.16 16.14 -1.51
C VAL A 72 2.63 15.79 -1.58
N ALA A 73 2.91 14.53 -1.91
CA ALA A 73 4.26 14.01 -2.13
C ALA A 73 4.37 13.12 -3.36
N VAL A 74 5.57 13.03 -3.91
CA VAL A 74 5.98 11.99 -4.85
C VAL A 74 7.18 11.26 -4.26
N LYS A 75 7.12 9.94 -4.22
CA LYS A 75 8.16 9.08 -3.68
C LYS A 75 8.70 8.13 -4.73
N CYS A 76 10.02 8.15 -4.92
CA CYS A 76 10.73 7.16 -5.70
C CYS A 76 10.87 5.83 -4.94
N ALA A 77 11.10 4.74 -5.67
CA ALA A 77 11.34 3.44 -5.03
C ALA A 77 12.64 3.47 -4.22
N THR A 78 12.61 2.81 -3.06
CA THR A 78 13.69 2.77 -2.09
C THR A 78 14.06 1.33 -1.75
N ILE A 79 15.33 1.11 -1.40
CA ILE A 79 15.82 -0.19 -0.92
C ILE A 79 15.38 -0.39 0.53
N THR A 80 14.75 -1.55 0.80
CA THR A 80 14.64 -2.08 2.16
C THR A 80 15.77 -3.10 2.33
N PRO A 81 16.78 -2.82 3.18
CA PRO A 81 17.96 -3.67 3.26
C PRO A 81 17.64 -5.02 3.93
N ASN A 82 18.23 -6.06 3.39
CA ASN A 82 18.38 -7.36 4.02
C ASN A 82 19.84 -7.54 4.49
N ALA A 83 20.18 -8.67 5.08
CA ALA A 83 21.52 -8.93 5.60
C ALA A 83 22.63 -8.74 4.56
N ALA A 84 22.41 -9.15 3.30
CA ALA A 84 23.37 -8.98 2.21
C ALA A 84 23.56 -7.50 1.86
N ARG A 85 22.48 -6.71 1.86
CA ARG A 85 22.55 -5.26 1.61
C ARG A 85 23.22 -4.50 2.76
N VAL A 86 23.07 -4.96 4.01
CA VAL A 86 23.78 -4.39 5.17
C VAL A 86 25.29 -4.51 4.98
N GLU A 87 25.77 -5.68 4.52
CA GLU A 87 27.18 -5.91 4.24
C GLU A 87 27.65 -5.12 3.02
N GLU A 88 26.90 -5.13 1.92
CA GLU A 88 27.24 -4.44 0.66
C GLU A 88 27.39 -2.92 0.84
N TYR A 89 26.48 -2.29 1.56
CA TYR A 89 26.45 -0.84 1.78
C TYR A 89 27.13 -0.41 3.08
N HIS A 90 27.71 -1.34 3.86
CA HIS A 90 28.34 -1.07 5.16
C HIS A 90 27.42 -0.32 6.13
N LEU A 91 26.15 -0.74 6.21
CA LEU A 91 25.14 -0.04 7.01
C LEU A 91 25.34 -0.27 8.50
N LYS A 92 24.96 0.72 9.30
CA LYS A 92 24.95 0.63 10.78
C LYS A 92 24.01 -0.46 11.29
N GLU A 93 22.85 -0.60 10.61
CA GLU A 93 21.85 -1.61 10.95
C GLU A 93 20.93 -1.96 9.75
N MET A 94 20.13 -2.99 9.91
CA MET A 94 19.11 -3.38 8.93
C MET A 94 17.86 -2.50 9.09
N TRP A 95 17.88 -1.32 8.44
CA TRP A 95 16.82 -0.32 8.50
C TRP A 95 15.45 -0.87 8.07
N LYS A 96 14.40 -0.40 8.73
CA LYS A 96 13.01 -0.73 8.38
C LYS A 96 12.64 -0.21 6.98
N SER A 97 11.56 -0.74 6.43
CA SER A 97 11.02 -0.26 5.16
C SER A 97 10.57 1.20 5.27
N PRO A 98 11.10 2.13 4.45
CA PRO A 98 10.63 3.50 4.43
C PRO A 98 9.15 3.61 4.11
N ASN A 99 8.65 2.76 3.20
CA ASN A 99 7.24 2.72 2.85
C ASN A 99 6.36 2.38 4.07
N ALA A 100 6.79 1.41 4.88
CA ALA A 100 6.06 1.05 6.09
C ALA A 100 6.05 2.20 7.12
N THR A 101 7.18 2.89 7.28
CA THR A 101 7.29 4.05 8.19
C THR A 101 6.41 5.20 7.73
N ILE A 102 6.48 5.59 6.45
CA ILE A 102 5.69 6.69 5.88
C ILE A 102 4.20 6.37 5.98
N ARG A 103 3.78 5.18 5.55
CA ARG A 103 2.36 4.74 5.63
C ARG A 103 1.85 4.70 7.05
N ALA A 104 2.68 4.29 8.03
CA ALA A 104 2.31 4.30 9.44
C ALA A 104 2.12 5.72 10.01
N ILE A 105 2.82 6.71 9.48
CA ILE A 105 2.71 8.12 9.89
C ILE A 105 1.52 8.79 9.18
N LEU A 106 1.36 8.56 7.88
CA LEU A 106 0.29 9.16 7.10
C LEU A 106 -1.06 8.51 7.37
N ASP A 107 -1.06 7.20 7.69
CA ASP A 107 -2.26 6.35 7.72
C ASP A 107 -2.97 6.35 6.34
N GLY A 108 -4.13 5.70 6.23
CA GLY A 108 -4.98 5.80 5.05
C GLY A 108 -5.03 4.55 4.18
N THR A 109 -5.30 4.79 2.90
CA THR A 109 -5.56 3.75 1.91
C THR A 109 -4.67 3.91 0.70
N VAL A 110 -4.02 2.84 0.28
CA VAL A 110 -3.25 2.81 -0.98
C VAL A 110 -4.16 2.30 -2.09
N PHE A 111 -4.44 3.17 -3.06
CA PHE A 111 -5.16 2.80 -4.28
C PHE A 111 -4.16 2.49 -5.39
N ARG A 112 -4.26 1.28 -5.94
CA ARG A 112 -3.43 0.78 -7.03
C ARG A 112 -4.29 0.43 -8.22
N THR A 113 -4.11 1.15 -9.32
CA THR A 113 -4.93 1.02 -10.53
C THR A 113 -4.05 0.66 -11.73
N PRO A 114 -4.30 -0.45 -12.43
CA PRO A 114 -3.54 -0.81 -13.60
C PRO A 114 -3.81 0.15 -14.76
N ILE A 115 -2.75 0.43 -15.53
CA ILE A 115 -2.82 1.23 -16.75
C ILE A 115 -3.08 0.27 -17.92
N ILE A 116 -4.23 0.41 -18.56
CA ILE A 116 -4.56 -0.38 -19.76
C ILE A 116 -3.98 0.32 -20.98
N VAL A 117 -3.03 -0.35 -21.63
CA VAL A 117 -2.36 0.19 -22.83
C VAL A 117 -2.93 -0.47 -24.07
N LYS A 118 -3.30 0.36 -25.06
CA LYS A 118 -3.78 -0.12 -26.36
C LYS A 118 -2.70 -0.97 -27.05
N GLY A 119 -3.07 -2.19 -27.43
CA GLY A 119 -2.17 -3.14 -28.09
C GLY A 119 -1.46 -4.11 -27.14
N ILE A 120 -1.59 -3.94 -25.83
CA ILE A 120 -1.15 -4.93 -24.84
C ILE A 120 -2.37 -5.69 -24.34
N THR A 121 -2.40 -7.00 -24.62
CA THR A 121 -3.47 -7.88 -24.15
C THR A 121 -3.16 -8.36 -22.74
N PRO A 122 -4.09 -8.24 -21.78
CA PRO A 122 -3.91 -8.83 -20.46
C PRO A 122 -3.70 -10.34 -20.51
N PHE A 123 -2.95 -10.91 -19.57
CA PHE A 123 -2.80 -12.36 -19.43
C PHE A 123 -4.12 -13.07 -19.12
N ILE A 124 -5.08 -12.33 -18.52
CA ILE A 124 -6.47 -12.78 -18.36
C ILE A 124 -7.32 -12.06 -19.41
N PRO A 125 -7.67 -12.69 -20.53
CA PRO A 125 -8.32 -12.01 -21.67
C PRO A 125 -9.71 -11.44 -21.39
N SER A 126 -10.37 -11.91 -20.31
CA SER A 126 -11.65 -11.36 -19.86
C SER A 126 -11.54 -9.97 -19.20
N TRP A 127 -10.36 -9.60 -18.69
CA TRP A 127 -10.16 -8.32 -18.02
C TRP A 127 -10.06 -7.19 -19.05
N LYS A 128 -11.14 -6.45 -19.19
CA LYS A 128 -11.28 -5.35 -20.18
C LYS A 128 -11.28 -3.98 -19.53
N LYS A 129 -11.55 -3.92 -18.24
CA LYS A 129 -11.60 -2.70 -17.43
C LYS A 129 -10.64 -2.82 -16.25
N PRO A 130 -10.06 -1.70 -15.77
CA PRO A 130 -9.12 -1.77 -14.65
C PRO A 130 -9.79 -2.32 -13.40
N ILE A 131 -9.04 -3.11 -12.64
CA ILE A 131 -9.40 -3.58 -11.29
C ILE A 131 -8.53 -2.79 -10.34
N THR A 132 -9.12 -1.86 -9.61
CA THR A 132 -8.39 -1.06 -8.62
C THR A 132 -8.32 -1.80 -7.32
N ILE A 133 -7.11 -2.03 -6.79
CA ILE A 133 -6.93 -2.55 -5.44
C ILE A 133 -6.88 -1.37 -4.47
N ALA A 134 -7.78 -1.38 -3.48
CA ALA A 134 -7.71 -0.48 -2.34
C ALA A 134 -7.11 -1.26 -1.16
N ARG A 135 -5.85 -0.95 -0.83
CA ARG A 135 -5.10 -1.60 0.24
C ARG A 135 -5.14 -0.77 1.51
N HIS A 136 -5.56 -1.35 2.62
CA HIS A 136 -5.39 -0.74 3.93
C HIS A 136 -3.91 -0.52 4.23
N ALA A 137 -3.51 0.70 4.62
CA ALA A 137 -2.09 1.03 4.79
C ALA A 137 -1.54 0.72 6.18
N TYR A 138 -2.36 0.24 7.11
CA TYR A 138 -2.02 0.03 8.51
C TYR A 138 -2.18 -1.43 8.94
N GLY A 139 -1.45 -1.82 10.00
CA GLY A 139 -1.68 -3.06 10.74
C GLY A 139 -1.20 -4.33 10.03
N ASP A 140 -1.84 -5.44 10.37
CA ASP A 140 -1.50 -6.80 9.92
C ASP A 140 -0.03 -7.15 10.19
N VAL A 141 0.57 -7.96 9.34
CA VAL A 141 1.97 -8.38 9.44
C VAL A 141 2.98 -7.23 9.36
N TYR A 142 2.59 -6.06 8.87
CA TYR A 142 3.45 -4.87 8.76
C TYR A 142 3.63 -4.13 10.09
N LYS A 143 2.81 -4.44 11.10
CA LYS A 143 2.90 -3.92 12.46
C LYS A 143 2.84 -5.06 13.49
N ASN A 144 3.64 -6.07 13.28
CA ASN A 144 3.69 -7.25 14.12
C ASN A 144 4.80 -7.16 15.20
N THR A 145 4.69 -8.06 16.15
CA THR A 145 5.76 -8.43 17.09
C THR A 145 6.01 -9.92 16.95
N GLU A 146 7.26 -10.32 16.79
CA GLU A 146 7.65 -11.70 16.59
C GLU A 146 8.61 -12.17 17.68
N ALA A 147 8.52 -13.44 18.03
CA ALA A 147 9.46 -14.07 18.95
C ALA A 147 9.71 -15.54 18.61
N ALA A 148 10.96 -15.96 18.76
CA ALA A 148 11.31 -17.38 18.79
C ALA A 148 10.94 -17.98 20.16
N VAL A 149 10.38 -19.18 20.15
CA VAL A 149 9.93 -19.87 21.38
C VAL A 149 10.70 -21.17 21.52
N PRO A 150 11.41 -21.41 22.65
CA PRO A 150 12.12 -22.66 22.86
C PRO A 150 11.17 -23.81 23.17
N ALA A 151 11.64 -25.04 22.97
CA ALA A 151 10.91 -26.25 23.37
C ALA A 151 10.62 -26.26 24.89
N GLY A 152 9.42 -26.72 25.25
CA GLY A 152 8.93 -26.78 26.63
C GLY A 152 8.37 -25.46 27.17
N ALA A 153 8.38 -24.37 26.37
CA ALA A 153 7.79 -23.08 26.76
C ALA A 153 6.30 -22.98 26.41
N LYS A 154 5.60 -22.09 27.11
CA LYS A 154 4.22 -21.69 26.79
C LYS A 154 4.21 -20.26 26.28
N ALA A 155 3.43 -20.00 25.23
CA ALA A 155 3.17 -18.66 24.77
C ALA A 155 1.72 -18.27 25.09
N GLU A 156 1.55 -17.07 25.65
CA GLU A 156 0.26 -16.51 26.04
C GLU A 156 0.10 -15.09 25.51
N LEU A 157 -1.10 -14.73 25.10
CA LEU A 157 -1.49 -13.34 24.84
C LEU A 157 -2.01 -12.74 26.14
N LEU A 158 -1.38 -11.69 26.62
CA LEU A 158 -1.79 -10.93 27.79
C LEU A 158 -2.39 -9.58 27.38
N ILE A 159 -3.59 -9.30 27.85
CA ILE A 159 -4.24 -7.99 27.69
C ILE A 159 -4.40 -7.38 29.07
N THR A 160 -3.70 -6.27 29.31
CA THR A 160 -3.85 -5.46 30.53
C THR A 160 -4.81 -4.32 30.24
N LYS A 161 -5.97 -4.32 30.91
CA LYS A 161 -7.01 -3.30 30.73
C LYS A 161 -6.67 -2.01 31.50
N ALA A 162 -7.37 -0.93 31.18
CA ALA A 162 -7.14 0.37 31.83
C ALA A 162 -7.39 0.39 33.34
N ASP A 163 -8.23 -0.50 33.87
CA ASP A 163 -8.49 -0.70 35.29
C ASP A 163 -7.44 -1.59 35.98
N GLY A 164 -6.42 -2.03 35.26
CA GLY A 164 -5.36 -2.91 35.75
C GLY A 164 -5.72 -4.40 35.76
N SER A 165 -6.94 -4.76 35.35
CA SER A 165 -7.31 -6.17 35.22
C SER A 165 -6.62 -6.81 34.00
N GLU A 166 -6.35 -8.12 34.11
CA GLU A 166 -5.63 -8.86 33.06
C GLU A 166 -6.50 -9.97 32.48
N GLU A 167 -6.40 -10.14 31.18
CA GLU A 167 -7.00 -11.23 30.44
C GLU A 167 -5.91 -12.01 29.70
N LYS A 168 -5.85 -13.34 29.93
CA LYS A 168 -4.81 -14.22 29.35
C LYS A 168 -5.43 -15.25 28.43
N HIS A 169 -4.84 -15.40 27.26
CA HIS A 169 -5.23 -16.42 26.28
C HIS A 169 -4.01 -17.28 25.95
N LEU A 170 -4.08 -18.58 26.18
CA LEU A 170 -3.05 -19.51 25.73
C LEU A 170 -2.99 -19.52 24.21
N ILE A 171 -1.83 -19.17 23.66
CA ILE A 171 -1.55 -19.32 22.22
C ILE A 171 -1.19 -20.76 21.92
N HIS A 172 -0.11 -21.27 22.57
CA HIS A 172 0.34 -22.64 22.39
C HIS A 172 1.26 -23.13 23.51
N ASP A 173 1.24 -24.46 23.77
CA ASP A 173 2.19 -25.17 24.64
C ASP A 173 3.20 -25.89 23.73
N PHE A 174 4.41 -25.33 23.60
CA PHE A 174 5.42 -25.75 22.66
C PHE A 174 6.14 -27.02 23.13
N LYS A 175 5.93 -28.15 22.46
CA LYS A 175 6.68 -29.38 22.69
C LYS A 175 8.04 -29.39 21.97
N THR A 176 8.12 -28.68 20.85
CA THR A 176 9.36 -28.40 20.10
C THR A 176 9.56 -26.88 20.05
N SER A 177 10.74 -26.41 19.63
CA SER A 177 10.94 -24.99 19.35
C SER A 177 10.02 -24.53 18.23
N GLY A 178 9.66 -23.25 18.25
CA GLY A 178 8.78 -22.64 17.25
C GLY A 178 8.91 -21.12 17.23
N ILE A 179 7.94 -20.49 16.58
CA ILE A 179 7.83 -19.03 16.48
C ILE A 179 6.42 -18.59 16.80
N ILE A 180 6.27 -17.36 17.29
CA ILE A 180 4.98 -16.70 17.45
C ILE A 180 5.01 -15.33 16.81
N GLN A 181 3.84 -14.87 16.38
CA GLN A 181 3.64 -13.54 15.83
C GLN A 181 2.35 -12.95 16.41
N GLY A 182 2.43 -11.72 16.91
CA GLY A 182 1.28 -10.92 17.33
C GLY A 182 1.09 -9.74 16.38
N MET A 183 -0.13 -9.54 15.89
CA MET A 183 -0.50 -8.41 15.06
C MET A 183 -1.74 -7.71 15.62
N HIS A 184 -1.95 -6.45 15.25
CA HIS A 184 -3.09 -5.65 15.70
C HIS A 184 -3.63 -4.75 14.59
N ASN A 185 -4.83 -4.22 14.83
CA ASN A 185 -5.39 -3.13 14.06
C ASN A 185 -6.17 -2.18 14.98
N LEU A 186 -6.53 -1.01 14.49
CA LEU A 186 -7.30 -0.01 15.21
C LEU A 186 -8.64 0.21 14.51
N ASP A 187 -9.75 0.25 15.27
CA ASP A 187 -11.08 0.53 14.73
C ASP A 187 -11.09 1.85 13.94
N SER A 188 -10.46 2.90 14.47
CA SER A 188 -10.36 4.21 13.80
C SER A 188 -9.65 4.15 12.44
N SER A 189 -8.60 3.32 12.32
CA SER A 189 -7.89 3.13 11.04
C SER A 189 -8.73 2.31 10.05
N ILE A 190 -9.45 1.30 10.54
CA ILE A 190 -10.39 0.52 9.70
C ILE A 190 -11.54 1.39 9.21
N GLU A 191 -12.10 2.26 10.07
CA GLU A 191 -13.15 3.22 9.70
C GLU A 191 -12.67 4.20 8.63
N SER A 192 -11.46 4.75 8.79
CA SER A 192 -10.83 5.62 7.80
C SER A 192 -10.66 4.91 6.46
N PHE A 193 -10.16 3.67 6.48
CA PHE A 193 -10.04 2.82 5.30
C PHE A 193 -11.38 2.59 4.61
N ALA A 194 -12.42 2.25 5.36
CA ALA A 194 -13.76 2.02 4.82
C ALA A 194 -14.30 3.28 4.12
N ARG A 195 -14.25 4.45 4.80
CA ARG A 195 -14.72 5.71 4.22
C ARG A 195 -13.93 6.11 2.97
N ALA A 196 -12.59 5.91 2.98
CA ALA A 196 -11.78 6.17 1.80
C ALA A 196 -12.21 5.29 0.61
N CYS A 197 -12.46 4.00 0.83
CA CYS A 197 -12.96 3.08 -0.21
C CYS A 197 -14.33 3.49 -0.74
N PHE A 198 -15.28 3.82 0.14
CA PHE A 198 -16.62 4.25 -0.27
C PHE A 198 -16.61 5.57 -1.04
N ASN A 199 -15.83 6.56 -0.58
CA ASN A 199 -15.68 7.83 -1.29
C ASN A 199 -15.05 7.64 -2.67
N PHE A 200 -13.98 6.86 -2.76
CA PHE A 200 -13.33 6.57 -4.04
C PHE A 200 -14.28 5.83 -5.01
N ALA A 201 -15.12 4.93 -4.51
CA ALA A 201 -16.15 4.25 -5.30
C ALA A 201 -17.19 5.23 -5.87
N LEU A 202 -17.65 6.17 -5.06
CA LEU A 202 -18.59 7.22 -5.48
C LEU A 202 -17.96 8.16 -6.53
N ASP A 203 -16.72 8.59 -6.30
CA ASP A 203 -16.00 9.51 -7.18
C ASP A 203 -15.73 8.88 -8.56
N THR A 204 -15.38 7.60 -8.58
CA THR A 204 -15.09 6.86 -9.82
C THR A 204 -16.30 6.16 -10.44
N LYS A 205 -17.43 6.15 -9.73
CA LYS A 205 -18.67 5.43 -10.10
C LYS A 205 -18.41 3.95 -10.40
N GLN A 206 -17.70 3.30 -9.49
CA GLN A 206 -17.36 1.88 -9.58
C GLN A 206 -17.92 1.12 -8.39
N ASP A 207 -18.30 -0.13 -8.62
CA ASP A 207 -18.68 -1.04 -7.53
C ASP A 207 -17.51 -1.23 -6.57
N LEU A 208 -17.82 -1.46 -5.31
CA LEU A 208 -16.83 -1.74 -4.26
C LEU A 208 -16.99 -3.17 -3.76
N TRP A 209 -15.96 -3.98 -3.97
CA TRP A 209 -15.84 -5.30 -3.38
C TRP A 209 -14.93 -5.24 -2.17
N PHE A 210 -15.35 -5.81 -1.06
CA PHE A 210 -14.52 -5.97 0.12
C PHE A 210 -14.42 -7.44 0.51
N ALA A 211 -13.22 -7.88 0.90
CA ALA A 211 -13.00 -9.28 1.21
C ALA A 211 -12.05 -9.47 2.40
N THR A 212 -12.42 -10.40 3.27
CA THR A 212 -11.60 -10.89 4.40
C THR A 212 -11.79 -12.39 4.58
N LYS A 213 -11.19 -13.01 5.60
CA LYS A 213 -11.40 -14.41 5.94
C LYS A 213 -12.11 -14.55 7.31
N ASP A 214 -13.25 -13.87 7.49
CA ASP A 214 -13.98 -13.77 8.76
C ASP A 214 -14.48 -15.12 9.29
N THR A 215 -14.66 -16.10 8.43
CA THR A 215 -15.03 -17.48 8.83
C THR A 215 -13.93 -18.21 9.58
N ILE A 216 -12.67 -17.81 9.41
CA ILE A 216 -11.50 -18.36 10.11
C ILE A 216 -11.02 -17.38 11.18
N SER A 217 -10.75 -16.14 10.83
CA SER A 217 -10.36 -15.07 11.74
C SER A 217 -11.60 -14.36 12.31
N LYS A 218 -12.28 -15.07 13.25
CA LYS A 218 -13.64 -14.72 13.73
C LYS A 218 -13.72 -13.44 14.57
N LYS A 219 -12.61 -12.87 14.99
CA LYS A 219 -12.54 -11.58 15.69
C LYS A 219 -11.85 -10.53 14.83
N TYR A 220 -10.64 -10.81 14.39
CA TYR A 220 -9.82 -9.83 13.67
C TYR A 220 -10.45 -9.46 12.32
N ASP A 221 -10.65 -10.43 11.44
CA ASP A 221 -11.24 -10.19 10.10
C ASP A 221 -12.72 -9.83 10.17
N HIS A 222 -13.44 -10.41 11.15
CA HIS A 222 -14.86 -10.11 11.37
C HIS A 222 -15.07 -8.64 11.76
N ARG A 223 -14.18 -8.06 12.59
CA ARG A 223 -14.27 -6.65 12.97
C ARG A 223 -14.14 -5.71 11.77
N PHE A 224 -13.29 -6.03 10.80
CA PHE A 224 -13.24 -5.29 9.53
C PHE A 224 -14.56 -5.32 8.77
N LYS A 225 -15.17 -6.51 8.66
CA LYS A 225 -16.46 -6.67 8.01
C LYS A 225 -17.55 -5.86 8.70
N ASP A 226 -17.61 -5.93 10.04
CA ASP A 226 -18.61 -5.21 10.81
C ASP A 226 -18.50 -3.70 10.61
N ILE A 227 -17.30 -3.13 10.74
CA ILE A 227 -17.06 -1.70 10.56
C ILE A 227 -17.44 -1.25 9.15
N PHE A 228 -17.05 -2.00 8.11
CA PHE A 228 -17.45 -1.68 6.74
C PHE A 228 -18.95 -1.68 6.56
N GLN A 229 -19.65 -2.68 7.13
CA GLN A 229 -21.09 -2.79 7.03
C GLN A 229 -21.80 -1.67 7.82
N GLU A 230 -21.38 -1.40 9.05
CA GLU A 230 -21.93 -0.32 9.90
C GLU A 230 -21.82 1.04 9.19
N ILE A 231 -20.66 1.35 8.59
CA ILE A 231 -20.43 2.60 7.86
C ILE A 231 -21.26 2.63 6.56
N TYR A 232 -21.31 1.52 5.82
CA TYR A 232 -22.12 1.46 4.61
C TYR A 232 -23.60 1.73 4.90
N ASP A 233 -24.17 1.03 5.85
CA ASP A 233 -25.60 1.15 6.20
C ASP A 233 -25.94 2.54 6.76
N GLY A 234 -25.01 3.13 7.54
CA GLY A 234 -25.24 4.43 8.19
C GLY A 234 -24.95 5.65 7.32
N GLU A 235 -24.00 5.57 6.40
CA GLU A 235 -23.45 6.77 5.72
C GLU A 235 -23.51 6.70 4.18
N TYR A 236 -23.48 5.51 3.57
CA TYR A 236 -23.23 5.36 2.13
C TYR A 236 -24.32 4.63 1.34
N GLN A 237 -25.20 3.84 1.94
CA GLN A 237 -26.18 3.03 1.24
C GLN A 237 -27.03 3.84 0.25
N GLU A 238 -27.61 4.96 0.70
CA GLU A 238 -28.43 5.81 -0.16
C GLU A 238 -27.61 6.44 -1.29
N LYS A 239 -26.36 6.86 -1.01
CA LYS A 239 -25.45 7.46 -1.99
C LYS A 239 -25.08 6.47 -3.09
N PHE A 240 -24.82 5.22 -2.72
CA PHE A 240 -24.52 4.12 -3.65
C PHE A 240 -25.70 3.81 -4.55
N GLN A 241 -26.91 3.72 -3.96
CA GLN A 241 -28.16 3.53 -4.72
C GLN A 241 -28.39 4.66 -5.74
N GLN A 242 -28.20 5.93 -5.31
CA GLN A 242 -28.33 7.09 -6.21
C GLN A 242 -27.27 7.11 -7.32
N ALA A 243 -26.06 6.63 -7.03
CA ALA A 243 -24.97 6.54 -8.00
C ALA A 243 -25.09 5.32 -8.94
N GLY A 244 -25.98 4.36 -8.61
CA GLY A 244 -26.14 3.11 -9.37
C GLY A 244 -24.96 2.17 -9.27
N ILE A 245 -24.27 2.16 -8.12
CA ILE A 245 -23.13 1.27 -7.81
C ILE A 245 -23.44 0.42 -6.59
N GLU A 246 -22.74 -0.72 -6.47
CA GLU A 246 -22.97 -1.70 -5.43
C GLU A 246 -21.78 -1.84 -4.47
N TYR A 247 -22.08 -2.12 -3.20
CA TYR A 247 -21.15 -2.64 -2.22
C TYR A 247 -21.35 -4.13 -2.04
N PHE A 248 -20.29 -4.92 -2.14
CA PHE A 248 -20.33 -6.37 -2.06
C PHE A 248 -19.24 -6.90 -1.13
N TYR A 249 -19.64 -7.65 -0.10
CA TYR A 249 -18.71 -8.35 0.79
C TYR A 249 -18.67 -9.84 0.47
N THR A 250 -17.46 -10.43 0.46
CA THR A 250 -17.28 -11.88 0.34
C THR A 250 -16.01 -12.37 1.04
N LEU A 251 -15.81 -13.68 1.10
CA LEU A 251 -14.55 -14.26 1.58
C LEU A 251 -13.43 -14.03 0.56
N ILE A 252 -12.20 -13.82 1.05
CA ILE A 252 -11.07 -13.49 0.19
C ILE A 252 -10.79 -14.56 -0.89
N ASP A 253 -10.93 -15.83 -0.57
CA ASP A 253 -10.77 -16.92 -1.54
C ASP A 253 -11.89 -16.96 -2.60
N ASP A 254 -13.14 -16.64 -2.23
CA ASP A 254 -14.23 -16.46 -3.19
C ASP A 254 -14.00 -15.22 -4.06
N ALA A 255 -13.54 -14.11 -3.46
CA ALA A 255 -13.17 -12.91 -4.21
C ALA A 255 -12.12 -13.21 -5.30
N VAL A 256 -11.05 -13.92 -4.97
CA VAL A 256 -10.03 -14.33 -5.95
C VAL A 256 -10.65 -15.10 -7.12
N ALA A 257 -11.52 -16.08 -6.84
CA ALA A 257 -12.18 -16.86 -7.88
C ALA A 257 -13.11 -16.02 -8.77
N ARG A 258 -13.80 -15.03 -8.19
CA ARG A 258 -14.68 -14.10 -8.93
C ARG A 258 -13.89 -13.12 -9.77
N VAL A 259 -12.82 -12.54 -9.21
CA VAL A 259 -11.94 -11.57 -9.88
C VAL A 259 -11.39 -12.16 -11.17
N VAL A 260 -10.86 -13.39 -11.15
CA VAL A 260 -10.31 -14.06 -12.34
C VAL A 260 -11.36 -14.26 -13.45
N ARG A 261 -12.64 -14.43 -13.08
CA ARG A 261 -13.74 -14.64 -14.03
C ARG A 261 -14.44 -13.36 -14.47
N SER A 262 -14.10 -12.22 -13.88
CA SER A 262 -14.75 -10.93 -14.14
C SER A 262 -14.23 -10.26 -15.42
N GLU A 263 -14.91 -9.19 -15.80
CA GLU A 263 -14.42 -8.27 -16.84
C GLU A 263 -13.61 -7.10 -16.27
N GLY A 264 -13.52 -6.98 -14.94
CA GLY A 264 -12.96 -5.82 -14.24
C GLY A 264 -13.96 -4.66 -14.10
N GLY A 265 -13.46 -3.48 -13.76
CA GLY A 265 -14.27 -2.26 -13.65
C GLY A 265 -14.81 -1.99 -12.24
N TYR A 266 -14.17 -2.50 -11.22
CA TYR A 266 -14.55 -2.31 -9.82
C TYR A 266 -13.32 -2.07 -8.95
N ILE A 267 -13.57 -1.63 -7.72
CA ILE A 267 -12.57 -1.50 -6.67
C ILE A 267 -12.63 -2.75 -5.80
N TRP A 268 -11.46 -3.33 -5.53
CA TRP A 268 -11.34 -4.45 -4.61
C TRP A 268 -10.56 -4.01 -3.36
N ALA A 269 -11.29 -3.79 -2.27
CA ALA A 269 -10.73 -3.43 -0.98
C ALA A 269 -10.20 -4.67 -0.26
N CYS A 270 -8.98 -4.56 0.25
CA CYS A 270 -8.23 -5.63 0.91
C CYS A 270 -7.54 -5.11 2.16
N LYS A 271 -7.39 -5.97 3.16
CA LYS A 271 -6.47 -5.72 4.28
C LYS A 271 -5.05 -5.51 3.77
N ASN A 272 -4.16 -5.04 4.65
CA ASN A 272 -2.82 -4.61 4.26
C ASN A 272 -2.04 -5.69 3.48
N TYR A 273 -1.86 -6.88 4.05
CA TYR A 273 -1.12 -7.96 3.39
C TYR A 273 -1.84 -8.51 2.15
N ASP A 274 -3.15 -8.74 2.26
CA ASP A 274 -3.95 -9.21 1.14
C ASP A 274 -3.87 -8.24 -0.05
N GLY A 275 -3.97 -6.92 0.23
CA GLY A 275 -3.87 -5.87 -0.78
C GLY A 275 -2.48 -5.76 -1.42
N ASP A 276 -1.42 -6.02 -0.66
CA ASP A 276 -0.05 -6.06 -1.21
C ASP A 276 0.08 -7.17 -2.26
N VAL A 277 -0.29 -8.39 -1.89
CA VAL A 277 -0.18 -9.55 -2.77
C VAL A 277 -1.13 -9.45 -3.97
N MET A 278 -2.39 -9.05 -3.73
CA MET A 278 -3.39 -8.98 -4.79
C MET A 278 -3.12 -7.86 -5.79
N SER A 279 -2.54 -6.73 -5.37
CA SER A 279 -2.18 -5.67 -6.31
C SER A 279 -1.08 -6.10 -7.29
N ASP A 280 -0.08 -6.84 -6.82
CA ASP A 280 0.97 -7.35 -7.68
C ASP A 280 0.44 -8.42 -8.66
N MET A 281 -0.45 -9.28 -8.20
CA MET A 281 -1.13 -10.26 -9.05
C MET A 281 -1.94 -9.56 -10.15
N VAL A 282 -2.73 -8.55 -9.79
CA VAL A 282 -3.56 -7.80 -10.74
C VAL A 282 -2.69 -7.04 -11.74
N ALA A 283 -1.64 -6.34 -11.27
CA ALA A 283 -0.72 -5.62 -12.14
C ALA A 283 -0.04 -6.55 -13.15
N THR A 284 0.47 -7.68 -12.69
CA THR A 284 1.10 -8.69 -13.55
C THR A 284 0.12 -9.22 -14.58
N ALA A 285 -1.11 -9.52 -14.19
CA ALA A 285 -2.14 -10.03 -15.09
C ALA A 285 -2.58 -9.01 -16.15
N PHE A 286 -2.50 -7.71 -15.89
CA PHE A 286 -2.69 -6.64 -16.89
C PHE A 286 -1.48 -6.40 -17.80
N GLY A 287 -0.32 -6.96 -17.45
CA GLY A 287 0.87 -6.94 -18.30
C GLY A 287 2.19 -6.75 -17.57
N SER A 288 2.29 -5.87 -16.59
CA SER A 288 3.52 -5.62 -15.84
C SER A 288 3.25 -4.85 -14.56
N LEU A 289 4.04 -5.09 -13.52
CA LEU A 289 4.05 -4.29 -12.28
C LEU A 289 4.31 -2.80 -12.54
N ALA A 290 5.13 -2.48 -13.56
CA ALA A 290 5.42 -1.09 -13.95
C ALA A 290 4.21 -0.36 -14.57
N MET A 291 3.16 -1.08 -14.93
CA MET A 291 1.93 -0.52 -15.53
C MET A 291 0.83 -0.32 -14.49
N MET A 292 1.18 0.00 -13.26
CA MET A 292 0.24 0.24 -12.18
C MET A 292 0.57 1.57 -11.50
N THR A 293 -0.44 2.43 -11.38
CA THR A 293 -0.35 3.62 -10.53
C THR A 293 -0.49 3.23 -9.07
N SER A 294 0.11 3.98 -8.16
CA SER A 294 -0.07 3.82 -6.71
C SER A 294 -0.18 5.18 -6.04
N VAL A 295 -1.20 5.37 -5.24
CA VAL A 295 -1.40 6.57 -4.45
C VAL A 295 -1.90 6.21 -3.06
N LEU A 296 -1.21 6.72 -2.04
CA LEU A 296 -1.70 6.71 -0.67
C LEU A 296 -2.56 7.95 -0.47
N VAL A 297 -3.76 7.74 0.03
CA VAL A 297 -4.69 8.81 0.44
C VAL A 297 -4.90 8.69 1.94
N SER A 298 -4.43 9.69 2.68
CA SER A 298 -4.58 9.73 4.13
C SER A 298 -5.93 10.30 4.56
N PRO A 299 -6.39 10.04 5.81
CA PRO A 299 -7.71 10.49 6.28
C PRO A 299 -7.91 11.99 6.24
N ASP A 300 -6.83 12.77 6.34
CA ASP A 300 -6.82 14.23 6.30
C ASP A 300 -6.77 14.81 4.87
N GLY A 301 -6.82 13.97 3.84
CA GLY A 301 -6.76 14.40 2.44
C GLY A 301 -5.35 14.65 1.92
N THR A 302 -4.33 14.09 2.57
CA THR A 302 -2.95 14.11 2.09
C THR A 302 -2.73 12.99 1.06
N TYR A 303 -1.97 13.28 0.01
CA TYR A 303 -1.67 12.35 -1.08
C TYR A 303 -0.18 12.07 -1.15
N GLU A 304 0.19 10.79 -1.25
CA GLU A 304 1.55 10.36 -1.59
C GLU A 304 1.50 9.46 -2.83
N TYR A 305 2.09 9.92 -3.92
CA TYR A 305 2.24 9.16 -5.16
C TYR A 305 3.55 8.40 -5.13
N GLU A 306 3.49 7.08 -5.33
CA GLU A 306 4.66 6.22 -5.30
C GLU A 306 4.65 5.19 -6.45
N ALA A 307 5.78 4.52 -6.69
CA ALA A 307 5.78 3.34 -7.54
C ALA A 307 5.02 2.20 -6.84
N ALA A 308 4.21 1.45 -7.58
CA ALA A 308 3.43 0.33 -7.03
C ALA A 308 4.30 -0.85 -6.57
N HIS A 309 5.57 -0.89 -6.95
CA HIS A 309 6.53 -1.99 -6.70
C HIS A 309 7.79 -1.49 -6.01
N GLY A 310 8.49 -2.39 -5.33
CA GLY A 310 9.84 -2.14 -4.80
C GLY A 310 10.92 -2.19 -5.90
N LEU A 311 12.12 -1.69 -5.56
CA LEU A 311 13.24 -1.62 -6.51
C LEU A 311 13.68 -3.00 -7.00
N SER A 312 13.71 -4.00 -6.14
CA SER A 312 14.15 -5.37 -6.47
C SER A 312 13.30 -6.08 -7.52
N LEU A 313 12.02 -5.75 -7.65
CA LEU A 313 11.13 -6.36 -8.65
C LEU A 313 11.41 -5.89 -10.07
N ILE A 314 11.94 -4.67 -10.26
CA ILE A 314 12.36 -4.17 -11.57
C ILE A 314 13.50 -5.05 -12.12
N HIS A 315 14.44 -5.46 -11.30
CA HIS A 315 15.57 -6.30 -11.69
C HIS A 315 15.17 -7.74 -12.02
N ILE A 316 14.05 -8.24 -11.48
CA ILE A 316 13.56 -9.62 -11.72
C ILE A 316 12.72 -9.70 -12.98
N SER A 317 11.93 -8.67 -13.30
CA SER A 317 10.99 -8.73 -14.44
C SER A 317 11.61 -8.31 -15.78
N GLU A 318 12.70 -7.55 -15.81
CA GLU A 318 13.36 -7.12 -17.05
C GLU A 318 14.16 -8.22 -17.77
N PRO A 319 14.94 -9.11 -17.11
CA PRO A 319 15.70 -10.15 -17.82
C PRO A 319 14.84 -11.14 -18.57
N THR A 320 13.65 -11.45 -18.08
CA THR A 320 12.73 -12.40 -18.73
C THR A 320 12.09 -11.86 -20.00
N ARG A 321 12.05 -10.55 -20.20
CA ARG A 321 11.57 -9.95 -21.46
C ARG A 321 12.62 -9.95 -22.58
N GLN A 322 13.88 -9.83 -22.24
CA GLN A 322 14.96 -9.88 -23.25
C GLN A 322 15.13 -11.28 -23.84
N GLU A 323 14.92 -12.33 -23.06
CA GLU A 323 14.96 -13.72 -23.55
C GLU A 323 13.76 -14.10 -24.42
N ALA A 324 12.61 -13.45 -24.25
CA ALA A 324 11.40 -13.70 -25.04
C ALA A 324 11.39 -12.97 -26.41
N ILE A 325 12.34 -12.09 -26.68
CA ILE A 325 12.45 -11.31 -27.92
C ILE A 325 13.63 -11.82 -28.82
N SER A 326 14.46 -12.69 -28.31
CA SER A 326 15.51 -13.37 -29.09
C SER A 326 15.07 -14.76 -29.53
#